data_29e64e10160fd6e81f96ca97784e202e
#
_entry.id   29e64e10160fd6e81f96ca97784e202e
#
_cell.length_a   1.000
_cell.length_b   1.000
_cell.length_c   1.000
_cell.angle_alpha   90.00
_cell.angle_beta   90.00
_cell.angle_gamma   90.00
#
_symmetry.space_group_name_H-M   'P 1'
#
loop_
_entity.id
_entity.type
_entity.pdbx_description
1 polymer ?
#
loop_
_entity_poly.entity_id
_entity_poly.type
_entity_poly.pdbx_seq_one_letter_code
_entity_poly.pdbx_strand_id
1 'polypeptide(L)'
;CSLESLIVGEKEILAQLRKAYEHCKEAGLTGDGLRMFMNCIVKTAKEVYTNTNISKNPISVVSLAYRKLRELNLCSNARTLIIGAGETNRNISKYLQKHKFSNFSVFNRTLANAEQLAADLNGKAFNLEELKNYKEGFDVIITCTSAIEPIITPEIYVSLLNGDTGKKTIVDLAIPNDTHPDIPEQFPVNFIEVHSLNDVARRNLQERYEELTHAENIIDQNIAEFITQLKQRRVEVAMRQVPEKIKEIRNTAMNSVFAEEVQQMDPQSREVLEKVLNYMEKKYISVPMIMAKDILVNSN
;
A
#
# COMPACT_ATOMS: atom_id res chain seq x y z
N CYS A 1 -0.47 7.89 6.19
CA CYS A 1 0.00 6.78 7.08
C CYS A 1 -1.15 6.03 7.75
N SER A 2 -2.41 6.48 7.57
CA SER A 2 -3.60 5.82 8.13
C SER A 2 -3.61 5.73 9.65
N LEU A 3 -3.13 6.77 10.36
CA LEU A 3 -3.13 6.76 11.83
C LEU A 3 -4.55 6.95 12.38
N GLU A 4 -5.39 7.72 11.69
CA GLU A 4 -6.78 8.03 12.06
C GLU A 4 -7.80 7.03 11.46
N SER A 5 -7.33 5.96 10.79
CA SER A 5 -8.25 4.97 10.23
C SER A 5 -8.65 3.93 11.27
N LEU A 6 -9.80 3.27 11.07
CA LEU A 6 -10.25 2.16 11.92
C LEU A 6 -9.16 1.07 12.04
N ILE A 7 -8.39 0.87 10.98
CA ILE A 7 -7.24 -0.02 10.94
C ILE A 7 -5.98 0.84 10.84
N VAL A 8 -5.37 1.11 11.98
CA VAL A 8 -4.15 1.91 12.08
C VAL A 8 -3.02 1.33 11.24
N GLY A 9 -2.37 2.16 10.42
CA GLY A 9 -1.23 1.75 9.59
C GLY A 9 -1.59 0.94 8.34
N GLU A 10 -2.83 1.01 7.86
CA GLU A 10 -3.29 0.36 6.63
C GLU A 10 -2.65 1.00 5.39
N LYS A 11 -2.01 0.16 4.54
CA LYS A 11 -1.31 0.64 3.34
C LYS A 11 -2.24 0.99 2.18
N GLU A 12 -3.47 0.51 2.22
CA GLU A 12 -4.43 0.71 1.12
C GLU A 12 -4.84 2.16 0.96
N ILE A 13 -4.92 2.94 2.06
CA ILE A 13 -5.24 4.37 2.00
C ILE A 13 -4.19 5.15 1.20
N LEU A 14 -2.90 4.86 1.38
CA LEU A 14 -1.86 5.46 0.58
C LEU A 14 -1.97 5.06 -0.92
N ALA A 15 -2.32 3.80 -1.18
CA ALA A 15 -2.53 3.32 -2.54
C ALA A 15 -3.73 4.01 -3.22
N GLN A 16 -4.84 4.18 -2.50
CA GLN A 16 -6.02 4.92 -2.98
C GLN A 16 -5.69 6.38 -3.28
N LEU A 17 -4.97 7.06 -2.37
CA LEU A 17 -4.55 8.45 -2.56
C LEU A 17 -3.63 8.61 -3.79
N ARG A 18 -2.68 7.70 -3.98
CA ARG A 18 -1.81 7.71 -5.17
C ARG A 18 -2.60 7.52 -6.46
N LYS A 19 -3.54 6.57 -6.46
CA LYS A 19 -4.40 6.33 -7.64
C LYS A 19 -5.25 7.56 -7.98
N ALA A 20 -5.84 8.19 -6.98
CA ALA A 20 -6.62 9.42 -7.17
C ALA A 20 -5.74 10.56 -7.71
N TYR A 21 -4.52 10.73 -7.19
CA TYR A 21 -3.56 11.73 -7.68
C TYR A 21 -3.17 11.50 -9.14
N GLU A 22 -2.83 10.26 -9.54
CA GLU A 22 -2.47 9.96 -10.94
C GLU A 22 -3.65 10.23 -11.88
N HIS A 23 -4.87 9.89 -11.48
CA HIS A 23 -6.06 10.21 -12.26
C HIS A 23 -6.26 11.73 -12.45
N CYS A 24 -6.10 12.52 -11.37
CA CYS A 24 -6.15 13.97 -11.46
C CYS A 24 -5.02 14.56 -12.31
N LYS A 25 -3.84 13.95 -12.30
CA LYS A 25 -2.69 14.35 -13.10
C LYS A 25 -2.93 14.10 -14.58
N GLU A 26 -3.47 12.94 -14.96
CA GLU A 26 -3.87 12.61 -16.32
C GLU A 26 -4.92 13.58 -16.85
N ALA A 27 -5.85 14.03 -16.00
CA ALA A 27 -6.85 15.04 -16.32
C ALA A 27 -6.31 16.49 -16.35
N GLY A 28 -5.00 16.72 -16.09
CA GLY A 28 -4.41 18.07 -16.08
C GLY A 28 -4.81 18.94 -14.90
N LEU A 29 -5.36 18.36 -13.83
CA LEU A 29 -5.88 19.06 -12.65
C LEU A 29 -4.83 19.26 -11.56
N THR A 30 -3.56 18.85 -11.77
CA THR A 30 -2.51 18.93 -10.76
C THR A 30 -1.51 20.05 -11.09
N GLY A 31 -1.27 20.92 -10.09
CA GLY A 31 -0.21 21.92 -10.14
C GLY A 31 1.03 21.54 -9.34
N ASP A 32 2.04 22.42 -9.36
CA ASP A 32 3.33 22.23 -8.69
C ASP A 32 3.18 22.00 -7.17
N GLY A 33 2.29 22.76 -6.52
CA GLY A 33 2.03 22.62 -5.07
C GLY A 33 1.47 21.24 -4.70
N LEU A 34 0.49 20.74 -5.47
CA LEU A 34 -0.08 19.41 -5.22
C LEU A 34 0.95 18.30 -5.49
N ARG A 35 1.81 18.48 -6.50
CA ARG A 35 2.91 17.55 -6.78
C ARG A 35 3.90 17.48 -5.62
N MET A 36 4.30 18.63 -5.07
CA MET A 36 5.19 18.68 -3.89
C MET A 36 4.54 18.02 -2.67
N PHE A 37 3.28 18.30 -2.43
CA PHE A 37 2.50 17.71 -1.33
C PHE A 37 2.42 16.18 -1.45
N MET A 38 2.11 15.65 -2.62
CA MET A 38 2.06 14.20 -2.85
C MET A 38 3.43 13.53 -2.66
N ASN A 39 4.50 14.16 -3.11
CA ASN A 39 5.85 13.64 -2.89
C ASN A 39 6.19 13.58 -1.38
N CYS A 40 5.83 14.62 -0.63
CA CYS A 40 5.98 14.63 0.82
C CYS A 40 5.19 13.51 1.49
N ILE A 41 3.89 13.36 1.16
CA ILE A 41 3.05 12.28 1.70
C ILE A 41 3.66 10.90 1.44
N VAL A 42 4.10 10.64 0.19
CA VAL A 42 4.68 9.35 -0.18
C VAL A 42 6.01 9.10 0.53
N LYS A 43 6.88 10.12 0.66
CA LYS A 43 8.13 10.06 1.43
C LYS A 43 7.85 9.72 2.88
N THR A 44 7.00 10.51 3.54
CA THR A 44 6.65 10.35 4.95
C THR A 44 6.01 8.99 5.23
N ALA A 45 5.07 8.55 4.40
CA ALA A 45 4.44 7.24 4.57
C ALA A 45 5.44 6.09 4.44
N LYS A 46 6.37 6.15 3.48
CA LYS A 46 7.43 5.15 3.34
C LYS A 46 8.35 5.14 4.56
N GLU A 47 8.71 6.31 5.07
CA GLU A 47 9.57 6.45 6.24
C GLU A 47 8.91 5.85 7.50
N VAL A 48 7.64 6.18 7.75
CA VAL A 48 6.84 5.57 8.82
C VAL A 48 6.80 4.04 8.68
N TYR A 49 6.45 3.52 7.49
CA TYR A 49 6.36 2.07 7.27
C TYR A 49 7.71 1.33 7.36
N THR A 50 8.82 2.02 7.17
CA THR A 50 10.17 1.43 7.26
C THR A 50 10.70 1.48 8.68
N ASN A 51 10.52 2.60 9.36
CA ASN A 51 11.12 2.89 10.66
C ASN A 51 10.25 2.52 11.86
N THR A 52 8.98 2.12 11.62
CA THR A 52 8.06 1.66 12.67
C THR A 52 7.51 0.27 12.37
N ASN A 53 6.91 -0.37 13.36
CA ASN A 53 6.22 -1.64 13.20
C ASN A 53 4.72 -1.46 12.86
N ILE A 54 4.25 -0.24 12.70
CA ILE A 54 2.82 0.12 12.58
C ILE A 54 2.07 -0.63 11.45
N SER A 55 2.79 -1.10 10.43
CA SER A 55 2.20 -1.84 9.30
C SER A 55 2.77 -3.24 9.09
N LYS A 56 3.66 -3.71 9.98
CA LYS A 56 4.39 -4.97 9.76
C LYS A 56 3.57 -6.21 10.08
N ASN A 57 2.75 -6.15 11.12
CA ASN A 57 1.98 -7.30 11.58
C ASN A 57 0.55 -7.24 11.02
N PRO A 58 0.08 -8.30 10.35
CA PRO A 58 -1.29 -8.35 9.84
C PRO A 58 -2.29 -8.42 11.00
N ILE A 59 -3.42 -7.73 10.86
CA ILE A 59 -4.56 -7.78 11.78
C ILE A 59 -5.80 -8.38 11.12
N SER A 60 -5.80 -8.55 9.80
CA SER A 60 -6.85 -9.29 9.11
C SER A 60 -6.72 -10.79 9.38
N VAL A 61 -7.80 -11.40 9.84
CA VAL A 61 -7.89 -12.85 10.07
C VAL A 61 -7.49 -13.65 8.83
N VAL A 62 -7.92 -13.21 7.65
CA VAL A 62 -7.56 -13.84 6.37
C VAL A 62 -6.04 -13.81 6.13
N SER A 63 -5.40 -12.66 6.38
CA SER A 63 -3.95 -12.53 6.22
C SER A 63 -3.17 -13.35 7.24
N LEU A 64 -3.67 -13.45 8.47
CA LEU A 64 -3.10 -14.28 9.54
C LEU A 64 -3.24 -15.77 9.22
N ALA A 65 -4.41 -16.22 8.78
CA ALA A 65 -4.66 -17.59 8.35
C ALA A 65 -3.71 -17.98 7.21
N TYR A 66 -3.60 -17.12 6.21
CA TYR A 66 -2.67 -17.33 5.10
C TYR A 66 -1.21 -17.39 5.56
N ARG A 67 -0.77 -16.52 6.48
CA ARG A 67 0.59 -16.56 7.03
C ARG A 67 0.87 -17.88 7.72
N LYS A 68 -0.06 -18.37 8.56
CA LYS A 68 0.06 -19.69 9.21
C LYS A 68 0.11 -20.85 8.19
N LEU A 69 -0.74 -20.81 7.15
CA LEU A 69 -0.67 -21.79 6.06
C LEU A 69 0.70 -21.80 5.37
N ARG A 70 1.28 -20.64 5.14
CA ARG A 70 2.58 -20.51 4.50
C ARG A 70 3.71 -21.11 5.34
N GLU A 71 3.64 -20.98 6.68
CA GLU A 71 4.61 -21.55 7.61
C GLU A 71 4.63 -23.08 7.58
N LEU A 72 3.53 -23.72 7.15
CA LEU A 72 3.42 -25.18 6.99
C LEU A 72 4.12 -25.72 5.74
N ASN A 73 4.61 -24.83 4.85
CA ASN A 73 5.31 -25.20 3.60
C ASN A 73 4.59 -26.27 2.77
N LEU A 74 3.26 -26.14 2.62
CA LEU A 74 2.44 -27.06 1.86
C LEU A 74 2.82 -27.05 0.36
N CYS A 75 2.66 -28.21 -0.29
CA CYS A 75 2.89 -28.32 -1.73
C CYS A 75 1.89 -27.44 -2.51
N SER A 76 2.34 -26.77 -3.58
CA SER A 76 1.47 -25.96 -4.43
C SER A 76 0.35 -26.75 -5.11
N ASN A 77 0.53 -28.08 -5.29
CA ASN A 77 -0.47 -28.99 -5.82
C ASN A 77 -1.32 -29.67 -4.74
N ALA A 78 -1.27 -29.19 -3.49
CA ALA A 78 -2.08 -29.72 -2.40
C ALA A 78 -3.57 -29.64 -2.74
N ARG A 79 -4.29 -30.74 -2.54
CA ARG A 79 -5.74 -30.83 -2.75
C ARG A 79 -6.44 -29.95 -1.73
N THR A 80 -6.96 -28.82 -2.18
CA THR A 80 -7.55 -27.82 -1.31
C THR A 80 -9.06 -27.79 -1.47
N LEU A 81 -9.79 -28.18 -0.41
CA LEU A 81 -11.23 -28.05 -0.34
C LEU A 81 -11.59 -26.69 0.25
N ILE A 82 -12.45 -25.95 -0.44
CA ILE A 82 -13.00 -24.68 0.03
C ILE A 82 -14.48 -24.88 0.32
N ILE A 83 -14.87 -24.78 1.59
CA ILE A 83 -16.25 -24.96 2.04
C ILE A 83 -16.86 -23.61 2.37
N GLY A 84 -17.84 -23.19 1.56
CA GLY A 84 -18.41 -21.85 1.54
C GLY A 84 -17.78 -20.95 0.47
N ALA A 85 -18.59 -20.22 -0.29
CA ALA A 85 -18.17 -19.30 -1.35
C ALA A 85 -18.38 -17.82 -0.96
N GLY A 86 -18.30 -17.50 0.34
CA GLY A 86 -18.42 -16.15 0.89
C GLY A 86 -17.16 -15.30 0.66
N GLU A 87 -17.23 -14.02 1.06
CA GLU A 87 -16.16 -13.05 0.86
C GLU A 87 -14.83 -13.48 1.51
N THR A 88 -14.89 -14.01 2.74
CA THR A 88 -13.72 -14.50 3.48
C THR A 88 -12.96 -15.56 2.67
N ASN A 89 -13.68 -16.59 2.18
CA ASN A 89 -13.08 -17.65 1.38
C ASN A 89 -12.61 -17.16 0.01
N ARG A 90 -13.30 -16.22 -0.62
CA ARG A 90 -12.81 -15.55 -1.85
C ARG A 90 -11.49 -14.82 -1.61
N ASN A 91 -11.37 -14.14 -0.49
CA ASN A 91 -10.17 -13.38 -0.15
C ASN A 91 -8.97 -14.30 0.17
N ILE A 92 -9.14 -15.35 0.98
CA ILE A 92 -8.05 -16.28 1.27
C ILE A 92 -7.63 -17.06 0.01
N SER A 93 -8.56 -17.41 -0.85
CA SER A 93 -8.31 -18.12 -2.12
C SER A 93 -7.44 -17.32 -3.07
N LYS A 94 -7.63 -15.99 -3.16
CA LYS A 94 -6.75 -15.09 -3.93
C LYS A 94 -5.29 -15.12 -3.43
N TYR A 95 -5.10 -15.21 -2.11
CA TYR A 95 -3.74 -15.35 -1.54
C TYR A 95 -3.12 -16.70 -1.93
N LEU A 96 -3.89 -17.80 -1.86
CA LEU A 96 -3.40 -19.13 -2.25
C LEU A 96 -3.03 -19.18 -3.73
N GLN A 97 -3.89 -18.66 -4.59
CA GLN A 97 -3.64 -18.60 -6.05
C GLN A 97 -2.37 -17.78 -6.37
N LYS A 98 -2.17 -16.65 -5.71
CA LYS A 98 -0.95 -15.83 -5.84
C LYS A 98 0.31 -16.62 -5.48
N HIS A 99 0.20 -17.64 -4.62
CA HIS A 99 1.28 -18.54 -4.23
C HIS A 99 1.26 -19.89 -4.95
N LYS A 100 0.61 -19.92 -6.14
CA LYS A 100 0.64 -21.04 -7.09
C LYS A 100 -0.09 -22.29 -6.63
N PHE A 101 -0.98 -22.21 -5.64
CA PHE A 101 -1.92 -23.29 -5.39
C PHE A 101 -2.85 -23.41 -6.59
N SER A 102 -3.10 -24.63 -7.06
CA SER A 102 -3.81 -24.86 -8.32
C SER A 102 -4.87 -25.96 -8.26
N ASN A 103 -4.97 -26.69 -7.17
CA ASN A 103 -5.88 -27.84 -7.04
C ASN A 103 -6.99 -27.53 -6.05
N PHE A 104 -8.08 -26.92 -6.56
CA PHE A 104 -9.20 -26.47 -5.74
C PHE A 104 -10.49 -27.24 -6.05
N SER A 105 -11.21 -27.63 -4.98
CA SER A 105 -12.58 -28.10 -5.03
C SER A 105 -13.43 -27.24 -4.11
N VAL A 106 -14.41 -26.53 -4.67
CA VAL A 106 -15.24 -25.55 -3.97
C VAL A 106 -16.62 -26.15 -3.70
N PHE A 107 -17.00 -26.16 -2.43
CA PHE A 107 -18.31 -26.66 -1.96
C PHE A 107 -19.14 -25.49 -1.43
N ASN A 108 -20.38 -25.36 -1.89
CA ASN A 108 -21.28 -24.35 -1.37
C ASN A 108 -22.74 -24.80 -1.45
N ARG A 109 -23.60 -24.34 -0.53
CA ARG A 109 -25.04 -24.63 -0.52
C ARG A 109 -25.72 -24.20 -1.83
N THR A 110 -25.36 -23.02 -2.36
CA THR A 110 -25.79 -22.53 -3.67
C THR A 110 -24.70 -22.85 -4.70
N LEU A 111 -24.96 -23.80 -5.58
CA LEU A 111 -23.99 -24.29 -6.57
C LEU A 111 -23.44 -23.16 -7.45
N ALA A 112 -24.27 -22.22 -7.90
CA ALA A 112 -23.83 -21.10 -8.73
C ALA A 112 -22.72 -20.24 -8.06
N ASN A 113 -22.75 -20.08 -6.73
CA ASN A 113 -21.69 -19.38 -6.00
C ASN A 113 -20.39 -20.20 -5.96
N ALA A 114 -20.50 -21.53 -5.86
CA ALA A 114 -19.34 -22.42 -5.94
C ALA A 114 -18.72 -22.38 -7.34
N GLU A 115 -19.54 -22.43 -8.40
CA GLU A 115 -19.11 -22.33 -9.79
C GLU A 115 -18.36 -21.03 -10.06
N GLN A 116 -18.88 -19.90 -9.57
CA GLN A 116 -18.22 -18.61 -9.74
C GLN A 116 -16.83 -18.59 -9.08
N LEU A 117 -16.72 -19.06 -7.83
CA LEU A 117 -15.43 -19.08 -7.13
C LEU A 117 -14.47 -20.09 -7.75
N ALA A 118 -14.98 -21.28 -8.14
CA ALA A 118 -14.19 -22.31 -8.81
C ALA A 118 -13.66 -21.83 -10.16
N ALA A 119 -14.45 -21.09 -10.95
CA ALA A 119 -14.00 -20.48 -12.20
C ALA A 119 -12.82 -19.50 -11.97
N ASP A 120 -12.92 -18.64 -10.94
CA ASP A 120 -11.84 -17.71 -10.57
C ASP A 120 -10.54 -18.45 -10.21
N LEU A 121 -10.65 -19.68 -9.67
CA LEU A 121 -9.54 -20.49 -9.18
C LEU A 121 -9.07 -21.58 -10.17
N ASN A 122 -9.71 -21.73 -11.32
CA ASN A 122 -9.55 -22.85 -12.23
C ASN A 122 -9.75 -24.22 -11.54
N GLY A 123 -10.71 -24.29 -10.60
CA GLY A 123 -11.03 -25.45 -9.80
C GLY A 123 -12.34 -26.14 -10.20
N LYS A 124 -12.77 -27.10 -9.38
CA LYS A 124 -14.04 -27.82 -9.52
C LYS A 124 -15.07 -27.23 -8.55
N ALA A 125 -16.34 -27.22 -8.94
CA ALA A 125 -17.46 -26.79 -8.10
C ALA A 125 -18.38 -27.96 -7.76
N PHE A 126 -18.88 -27.97 -6.53
CA PHE A 126 -19.76 -29.01 -6.00
C PHE A 126 -20.86 -28.40 -5.14
N ASN A 127 -22.02 -29.07 -5.06
CA ASN A 127 -23.00 -28.76 -4.03
C ASN A 127 -22.48 -29.20 -2.65
N LEU A 128 -22.83 -28.47 -1.60
CA LEU A 128 -22.37 -28.80 -0.24
C LEU A 128 -22.79 -30.23 0.20
N GLU A 129 -23.94 -30.71 -0.25
CA GLU A 129 -24.41 -32.05 0.06
C GLU A 129 -23.51 -33.16 -0.51
N GLU A 130 -22.76 -32.87 -1.56
CA GLU A 130 -21.81 -33.80 -2.17
C GLU A 130 -20.56 -34.04 -1.33
N LEU A 131 -20.29 -33.16 -0.34
CA LEU A 131 -19.14 -33.27 0.52
C LEU A 131 -19.00 -34.61 1.22
N LYS A 132 -20.11 -35.19 1.69
CA LYS A 132 -20.17 -36.50 2.36
C LYS A 132 -19.76 -37.67 1.46
N ASN A 133 -19.89 -37.49 0.15
CA ASN A 133 -19.62 -38.56 -0.87
C ASN A 133 -18.33 -38.25 -1.66
N TYR A 134 -17.63 -37.19 -1.37
CA TYR A 134 -16.42 -36.80 -2.06
C TYR A 134 -15.27 -37.77 -1.78
N LYS A 135 -14.63 -38.30 -2.82
CA LYS A 135 -13.62 -39.37 -2.73
C LYS A 135 -12.25 -39.00 -3.30
N GLU A 136 -12.04 -37.77 -3.76
CA GLU A 136 -10.75 -37.39 -4.31
C GLU A 136 -9.70 -37.08 -3.20
N GLY A 137 -10.12 -37.14 -1.91
CA GLY A 137 -9.27 -36.86 -0.77
C GLY A 137 -8.91 -35.36 -0.67
N PHE A 138 -8.15 -35.01 0.34
CA PHE A 138 -7.70 -33.61 0.56
C PHE A 138 -6.38 -33.57 1.33
N ASP A 139 -5.75 -32.40 1.27
CA ASP A 139 -4.57 -32.06 2.06
C ASP A 139 -4.85 -30.83 2.94
N VAL A 140 -5.69 -29.92 2.43
CA VAL A 140 -6.12 -28.70 3.11
C VAL A 140 -7.64 -28.54 3.00
N ILE A 141 -8.30 -28.21 4.10
CA ILE A 141 -9.65 -27.69 4.12
C ILE A 141 -9.61 -26.25 4.57
N ILE A 142 -10.33 -25.38 3.86
CA ILE A 142 -10.59 -24.00 4.27
C ILE A 142 -12.10 -23.82 4.34
N THR A 143 -12.61 -23.50 5.51
CA THR A 143 -14.04 -23.35 5.73
C THR A 143 -14.39 -22.00 6.34
N CYS A 144 -15.47 -21.42 5.85
CA CYS A 144 -16.10 -20.24 6.39
C CYS A 144 -17.53 -20.16 5.86
N THR A 145 -18.46 -20.66 6.63
CA THR A 145 -19.89 -20.63 6.29
C THR A 145 -20.69 -19.89 7.34
N SER A 146 -21.99 -19.79 7.15
CA SER A 146 -22.95 -19.25 8.13
C SER A 146 -23.75 -20.36 8.80
N ALA A 147 -23.26 -21.60 8.82
CA ALA A 147 -23.92 -22.70 9.48
C ALA A 147 -23.87 -22.53 11.01
N ILE A 148 -24.93 -22.95 11.68
CA ILE A 148 -24.99 -22.91 13.15
C ILE A 148 -24.35 -24.17 13.74
N GLU A 149 -24.46 -25.28 13.01
CA GLU A 149 -23.90 -26.58 13.40
C GLU A 149 -22.68 -26.93 12.53
N PRO A 150 -21.72 -27.70 13.07
CA PRO A 150 -20.55 -28.12 12.31
C PRO A 150 -20.91 -28.88 11.03
N ILE A 151 -20.37 -28.42 9.92
CA ILE A 151 -20.52 -29.07 8.62
C ILE A 151 -19.56 -30.26 8.49
N ILE A 152 -18.35 -30.13 9.04
CA ILE A 152 -17.32 -31.17 9.00
C ILE A 152 -17.47 -31.97 10.30
N THR A 153 -18.28 -33.02 10.26
CA THR A 153 -18.40 -33.98 11.37
C THR A 153 -17.28 -35.02 11.30
N PRO A 154 -17.01 -35.78 12.40
CA PRO A 154 -16.03 -36.88 12.36
C PRO A 154 -16.29 -37.87 11.25
N GLU A 155 -17.56 -38.22 10.95
CA GLU A 155 -17.95 -39.16 9.89
C GLU A 155 -17.62 -38.59 8.50
N ILE A 156 -17.93 -37.32 8.25
CA ILE A 156 -17.60 -36.60 7.01
C ILE A 156 -16.09 -36.52 6.87
N TYR A 157 -15.37 -36.18 7.93
CA TYR A 157 -13.92 -36.10 7.91
C TYR A 157 -13.26 -37.40 7.54
N VAL A 158 -13.68 -38.53 8.16
CA VAL A 158 -13.19 -39.89 7.83
C VAL A 158 -13.52 -40.26 6.36
N SER A 159 -14.72 -39.91 5.89
CA SER A 159 -15.09 -40.14 4.49
C SER A 159 -14.19 -39.36 3.51
N LEU A 160 -13.84 -38.10 3.86
CA LEU A 160 -12.97 -37.24 3.05
C LEU A 160 -11.51 -37.70 3.06
N LEU A 161 -11.02 -38.30 4.16
CA LEU A 161 -9.69 -38.90 4.21
C LEU A 161 -9.53 -40.02 3.18
N ASN A 162 -10.60 -40.76 2.87
CA ASN A 162 -10.60 -41.85 1.92
C ASN A 162 -9.43 -42.87 2.11
N GLY A 163 -9.10 -43.14 3.39
CA GLY A 163 -7.99 -44.02 3.77
C GLY A 163 -6.62 -43.37 3.87
N ASP A 164 -6.49 -42.09 3.56
CA ASP A 164 -5.25 -41.36 3.71
C ASP A 164 -4.96 -41.08 5.21
N THR A 165 -3.78 -41.46 5.69
CA THR A 165 -3.34 -41.30 7.09
C THR A 165 -2.39 -40.13 7.30
N GLY A 166 -2.08 -39.38 6.25
CA GLY A 166 -1.21 -38.23 6.29
C GLY A 166 -1.79 -37.10 7.13
N LYS A 167 -0.93 -36.32 7.77
CA LYS A 167 -1.35 -35.15 8.55
C LYS A 167 -2.02 -34.11 7.65
N LYS A 168 -3.24 -33.71 7.99
CA LYS A 168 -4.05 -32.74 7.24
C LYS A 168 -4.01 -31.37 7.86
N THR A 169 -4.45 -30.37 7.11
CA THR A 169 -4.58 -28.99 7.59
C THR A 169 -6.02 -28.53 7.46
N ILE A 170 -6.58 -27.97 8.51
CA ILE A 170 -7.91 -27.35 8.52
C ILE A 170 -7.77 -25.89 8.93
N VAL A 171 -8.31 -25.00 8.13
CA VAL A 171 -8.45 -23.58 8.42
C VAL A 171 -9.93 -23.27 8.56
N ASP A 172 -10.38 -23.10 9.78
CA ASP A 172 -11.77 -22.80 10.11
C ASP A 172 -11.92 -21.33 10.49
N LEU A 173 -12.53 -20.55 9.60
CA LEU A 173 -12.75 -19.13 9.75
C LEU A 173 -14.21 -18.78 10.07
N ALA A 174 -15.04 -19.79 10.37
CA ALA A 174 -16.44 -19.63 10.72
C ALA A 174 -16.64 -19.31 12.22
N ILE A 175 -17.75 -18.64 12.53
CA ILE A 175 -18.23 -18.43 13.90
C ILE A 175 -19.76 -18.71 13.89
N PRO A 176 -20.22 -19.77 14.54
CA PRO A 176 -19.45 -20.84 15.21
C PRO A 176 -18.61 -21.66 14.21
N ASN A 177 -17.69 -22.49 14.72
CA ASN A 177 -16.80 -23.30 13.88
C ASN A 177 -17.59 -24.28 13.01
N ASP A 178 -17.21 -24.39 11.74
CA ASP A 178 -17.75 -25.38 10.81
C ASP A 178 -17.19 -26.79 11.06
N THR A 179 -16.10 -26.90 11.83
CA THR A 179 -15.41 -28.15 12.16
C THR A 179 -15.80 -28.64 13.55
N HIS A 180 -16.24 -29.90 13.65
CA HIS A 180 -16.59 -30.49 14.93
C HIS A 180 -15.33 -30.58 15.85
N PRO A 181 -15.45 -30.23 17.15
CA PRO A 181 -14.31 -30.15 18.08
C PRO A 181 -13.54 -31.47 18.24
N ASP A 182 -14.20 -32.62 18.09
CA ASP A 182 -13.56 -33.93 18.20
C ASP A 182 -12.51 -34.17 17.11
N ILE A 183 -12.55 -33.47 15.98
CA ILE A 183 -11.63 -33.72 14.86
C ILE A 183 -10.20 -33.37 15.24
N PRO A 184 -9.87 -32.19 15.74
CA PRO A 184 -8.51 -31.88 16.15
C PRO A 184 -8.04 -32.70 17.39
N GLU A 185 -8.98 -33.26 18.18
CA GLU A 185 -8.65 -34.13 19.31
C GLU A 185 -8.31 -35.56 18.90
N GLN A 186 -9.04 -36.10 17.90
CA GLN A 186 -8.94 -37.51 17.52
C GLN A 186 -8.00 -37.75 16.32
N PHE A 187 -7.72 -36.76 15.52
CA PHE A 187 -6.94 -36.90 14.28
C PHE A 187 -5.71 -35.99 14.25
N PRO A 188 -4.62 -36.41 13.59
CA PRO A 188 -3.42 -35.60 13.45
C PRO A 188 -3.65 -34.47 12.43
N VAL A 189 -4.16 -33.35 12.88
CA VAL A 189 -4.43 -32.17 12.04
C VAL A 189 -3.63 -30.95 12.50
N ASN A 190 -3.27 -30.10 11.56
CA ASN A 190 -2.92 -28.72 11.83
C ASN A 190 -4.22 -27.91 11.83
N PHE A 191 -4.73 -27.57 13.00
CA PHE A 191 -5.98 -26.83 13.12
C PHE A 191 -5.71 -25.34 13.33
N ILE A 192 -6.19 -24.52 12.42
CA ILE A 192 -6.08 -23.06 12.44
C ILE A 192 -7.50 -22.52 12.55
N GLU A 193 -7.86 -22.00 13.71
CA GLU A 193 -9.21 -21.51 13.98
C GLU A 193 -9.27 -19.99 14.13
N VAL A 194 -10.44 -19.43 13.86
CA VAL A 194 -10.69 -17.98 13.89
C VAL A 194 -10.40 -17.36 15.27
N HIS A 195 -10.70 -18.05 16.37
CA HIS A 195 -10.47 -17.55 17.72
C HIS A 195 -8.98 -17.30 17.99
N SER A 196 -8.13 -18.27 17.69
CA SER A 196 -6.68 -18.14 17.84
C SER A 196 -6.10 -17.02 16.95
N LEU A 197 -6.68 -16.80 15.77
CA LEU A 197 -6.28 -15.74 14.87
C LEU A 197 -6.73 -14.36 15.37
N ASN A 198 -7.91 -14.25 15.96
CA ASN A 198 -8.40 -13.01 16.57
C ASN A 198 -7.54 -12.56 17.75
N ASP A 199 -7.03 -13.49 18.57
CA ASP A 199 -6.12 -13.16 19.66
C ASP A 199 -4.78 -12.63 19.17
N VAL A 200 -4.26 -13.19 18.07
CA VAL A 200 -3.08 -12.65 17.39
C VAL A 200 -3.37 -11.28 16.79
N ALA A 201 -4.54 -11.10 16.15
CA ALA A 201 -4.94 -9.82 15.59
C ALA A 201 -5.03 -8.72 16.64
N ARG A 202 -5.61 -9.02 17.81
CA ARG A 202 -5.69 -8.09 18.95
C ARG A 202 -4.32 -7.68 19.47
N ARG A 203 -3.39 -8.62 19.65
CA ARG A 203 -2.01 -8.32 20.05
C ARG A 203 -1.30 -7.44 19.02
N ASN A 204 -1.40 -7.79 17.75
CA ASN A 204 -0.81 -7.00 16.68
C ASN A 204 -1.40 -5.57 16.61
N LEU A 205 -2.69 -5.42 16.94
CA LEU A 205 -3.33 -4.12 17.02
C LEU A 205 -2.78 -3.29 18.20
N GLN A 206 -2.60 -3.93 19.37
CA GLN A 206 -1.99 -3.27 20.53
C GLN A 206 -0.57 -2.79 20.23
N GLU A 207 0.26 -3.63 19.62
CA GLU A 207 1.61 -3.25 19.18
C GLU A 207 1.60 -2.07 18.22
N ARG A 208 0.60 -1.97 17.34
CA ARG A 208 0.45 -0.80 16.46
C ARG A 208 0.13 0.49 17.20
N TYR A 209 -0.71 0.41 18.24
CA TYR A 209 -1.00 1.58 19.07
C TYR A 209 0.22 2.08 19.83
N GLU A 210 1.10 1.19 20.27
CA GLU A 210 2.36 1.56 20.92
C GLU A 210 3.33 2.28 19.97
N GLU A 211 3.26 1.98 18.67
CA GLU A 211 4.09 2.63 17.63
C GLU A 211 3.53 3.99 17.14
N LEU A 212 2.31 4.39 17.58
CA LEU A 212 1.69 5.64 17.11
C LEU A 212 2.54 6.86 17.39
N THR A 213 3.03 7.01 18.62
CA THR A 213 3.84 8.18 19.02
C THR A 213 5.11 8.29 18.18
N HIS A 214 5.73 7.15 17.85
CA HIS A 214 6.91 7.13 16.99
C HIS A 214 6.56 7.55 15.55
N ALA A 215 5.45 7.07 15.02
CA ALA A 215 4.96 7.47 13.70
C ALA A 215 4.59 8.96 13.64
N GLU A 216 3.94 9.49 14.67
CA GLU A 216 3.59 10.92 14.79
C GLU A 216 4.84 11.80 14.78
N ASN A 217 5.88 11.46 15.54
CA ASN A 217 7.15 12.19 15.53
C ASN A 217 7.79 12.26 14.13
N ILE A 218 7.77 11.15 13.37
CA ILE A 218 8.28 11.13 11.99
C ILE A 218 7.43 12.05 11.10
N ILE A 219 6.11 12.04 11.27
CA ILE A 219 5.20 12.88 10.50
C ILE A 219 5.47 14.36 10.80
N ASP A 220 5.58 14.75 12.07
CA ASP A 220 5.81 16.13 12.48
C ASP A 220 7.13 16.67 11.93
N GLN A 221 8.20 15.88 11.95
CA GLN A 221 9.48 16.25 11.34
C GLN A 221 9.33 16.49 9.83
N ASN A 222 8.66 15.58 9.11
CA ASN A 222 8.45 15.74 7.67
C ASN A 222 7.52 16.93 7.33
N ILE A 223 6.54 17.25 8.19
CA ILE A 223 5.69 18.44 8.05
C ILE A 223 6.55 19.72 8.18
N ALA A 224 7.42 19.80 9.18
CA ALA A 224 8.29 20.96 9.38
C ALA A 224 9.23 21.17 8.17
N GLU A 225 9.83 20.08 7.66
CA GLU A 225 10.63 20.11 6.43
C GLU A 225 9.81 20.59 5.23
N PHE A 226 8.60 20.07 5.06
CA PHE A 226 7.72 20.43 3.95
C PHE A 226 7.30 21.90 3.97
N ILE A 227 6.97 22.45 5.14
CA ILE A 227 6.65 23.86 5.30
C ILE A 227 7.83 24.74 4.83
N THR A 228 9.06 24.36 5.21
CA THR A 228 10.27 25.06 4.78
C THR A 228 10.46 24.98 3.26
N GLN A 229 10.31 23.81 2.66
CA GLN A 229 10.38 23.63 1.21
C GLN A 229 9.29 24.43 0.46
N LEU A 230 8.09 24.52 1.02
CA LEU A 230 6.98 25.28 0.45
C LEU A 230 7.27 26.79 0.46
N LYS A 231 7.83 27.31 1.57
CA LYS A 231 8.29 28.71 1.65
C LYS A 231 9.36 28.98 0.59
N GLN A 232 10.40 28.15 0.50
CA GLN A 232 11.45 28.28 -0.52
C GLN A 232 10.87 28.27 -1.95
N ARG A 233 9.94 27.36 -2.23
CA ARG A 233 9.32 27.24 -3.55
C ARG A 233 8.51 28.48 -3.93
N ARG A 234 7.77 29.07 -2.98
CA ARG A 234 7.04 30.33 -3.20
C ARG A 234 7.98 31.45 -3.63
N VAL A 235 9.16 31.54 -3.00
CA VAL A 235 10.18 32.51 -3.41
C VAL A 235 10.68 32.25 -4.82
N GLU A 236 11.02 31.01 -5.13
CA GLU A 236 11.49 30.65 -6.48
C GLU A 236 10.47 31.03 -7.56
N VAL A 237 9.18 30.76 -7.29
CA VAL A 237 8.11 31.10 -8.23
C VAL A 237 7.96 32.62 -8.35
N ALA A 238 7.97 33.37 -7.23
CA ALA A 238 7.87 34.83 -7.23
C ALA A 238 9.05 35.49 -7.98
N MET A 239 10.25 34.92 -7.83
CA MET A 239 11.48 35.42 -8.43
C MET A 239 11.70 34.95 -9.88
N ARG A 240 10.81 34.11 -10.41
CA ARG A 240 11.00 33.48 -11.74
C ARG A 240 11.15 34.49 -12.89
N GLN A 241 10.47 35.64 -12.80
CA GLN A 241 10.50 36.67 -13.84
C GLN A 241 11.70 37.63 -13.70
N VAL A 242 12.39 37.64 -12.56
CA VAL A 242 13.49 38.57 -12.31
C VAL A 242 14.63 38.46 -13.32
N PRO A 243 15.12 37.26 -13.68
CA PRO A 243 16.15 37.09 -14.70
C PRO A 243 15.77 37.69 -16.05
N GLU A 244 14.53 37.49 -16.49
CA GLU A 244 14.03 38.01 -17.77
C GLU A 244 13.95 39.54 -17.75
N LYS A 245 13.44 40.08 -16.65
CA LYS A 245 13.38 41.57 -16.48
C LYS A 245 14.75 42.23 -16.43
N ILE A 246 15.73 41.63 -15.78
CA ILE A 246 17.10 42.16 -15.74
C ILE A 246 17.73 42.11 -17.14
N LYS A 247 17.53 41.05 -17.89
CA LYS A 247 18.00 40.97 -19.30
C LYS A 247 17.31 41.98 -20.21
N GLU A 248 15.99 42.19 -20.04
CA GLU A 248 15.23 43.21 -20.75
C GLU A 248 15.80 44.62 -20.47
N ILE A 249 16.04 44.96 -19.20
CA ILE A 249 16.63 46.24 -18.79
C ILE A 249 18.03 46.40 -19.46
N ARG A 250 18.89 45.41 -19.39
CA ARG A 250 20.18 45.42 -20.04
C ARG A 250 20.09 45.67 -21.55
N ASN A 251 19.21 44.89 -22.23
CA ASN A 251 19.03 45.03 -23.67
C ASN A 251 18.49 46.41 -24.05
N THR A 252 17.56 46.95 -23.27
CA THR A 252 17.04 48.29 -23.47
C THR A 252 18.11 49.34 -23.29
N ALA A 253 18.94 49.24 -22.25
CA ALA A 253 20.07 50.14 -22.04
C ALA A 253 21.06 50.13 -23.20
N MET A 254 21.48 48.92 -23.64
CA MET A 254 22.51 48.78 -24.67
C MET A 254 22.04 49.08 -26.09
N ASN A 255 20.79 48.80 -26.40
CA ASN A 255 20.29 48.86 -27.77
C ASN A 255 19.30 50.01 -28.06
N SER A 256 18.92 50.77 -26.99
CA SER A 256 17.96 51.84 -27.13
C SER A 256 18.46 53.12 -26.40
N VAL A 257 18.65 53.06 -25.07
CA VAL A 257 18.95 54.28 -24.27
C VAL A 257 20.33 54.82 -24.58
N PHE A 258 21.34 53.96 -24.66
CA PHE A 258 22.75 54.32 -24.89
C PHE A 258 23.27 53.73 -26.19
N ALA A 259 22.42 53.46 -27.19
CA ALA A 259 22.77 52.81 -28.43
C ALA A 259 23.82 53.57 -29.21
N GLU A 260 23.72 54.89 -29.28
CA GLU A 260 24.64 55.76 -30.02
C GLU A 260 26.04 55.79 -29.38
N GLU A 261 26.09 55.93 -28.03
CA GLU A 261 27.35 55.95 -27.26
C GLU A 261 28.07 54.59 -27.39
N VAL A 262 27.30 53.52 -27.26
CA VAL A 262 27.87 52.13 -27.40
C VAL A 262 28.40 51.86 -28.81
N GLN A 263 27.78 52.39 -29.84
CA GLN A 263 28.29 52.25 -31.24
C GLN A 263 29.59 53.06 -31.46
N GLN A 264 29.80 54.16 -30.74
CA GLN A 264 30.98 54.99 -30.85
C GLN A 264 32.18 54.43 -30.02
N MET A 265 31.96 53.45 -29.15
CA MET A 265 33.03 52.81 -28.39
C MET A 265 33.97 51.99 -29.25
N ASP A 266 35.28 52.06 -28.90
CA ASP A 266 36.26 51.16 -29.43
C ASP A 266 36.00 49.69 -29.01
N PRO A 267 36.48 48.69 -29.78
CA PRO A 267 36.18 47.29 -29.47
C PRO A 267 36.65 46.86 -28.08
N GLN A 268 37.73 47.36 -27.57
CA GLN A 268 38.26 46.98 -26.25
C GLN A 268 37.39 47.52 -25.11
N SER A 269 36.98 48.77 -25.18
CA SER A 269 36.09 49.41 -24.23
C SER A 269 34.72 48.75 -24.20
N ARG A 270 34.19 48.34 -25.39
CA ARG A 270 32.96 47.63 -25.50
C ARG A 270 33.03 46.22 -24.88
N GLU A 271 34.13 45.51 -25.04
CA GLU A 271 34.35 44.18 -24.43
C GLU A 271 34.37 44.30 -22.89
N VAL A 272 35.02 45.32 -22.35
CA VAL A 272 35.03 45.61 -20.88
C VAL A 272 33.62 45.90 -20.38
N LEU A 273 32.89 46.77 -21.06
CA LEU A 273 31.49 47.09 -20.71
C LEU A 273 30.63 45.84 -20.67
N GLU A 274 30.72 44.94 -21.68
CA GLU A 274 29.97 43.68 -21.70
C GLU A 274 30.34 42.78 -20.53
N LYS A 275 31.62 42.67 -20.17
CA LYS A 275 32.06 41.91 -18.99
C LYS A 275 31.46 42.46 -17.69
N VAL A 276 31.50 43.78 -17.53
CA VAL A 276 30.89 44.44 -16.35
C VAL A 276 29.40 44.18 -16.29
N LEU A 277 28.68 44.38 -17.37
CA LEU A 277 27.22 44.12 -17.44
C LEU A 277 26.88 42.66 -17.16
N ASN A 278 27.61 41.74 -17.72
CA ASN A 278 27.44 40.30 -17.45
C ASN A 278 27.67 39.96 -15.98
N TYR A 279 28.68 40.57 -15.33
CA TYR A 279 28.91 40.37 -13.92
C TYR A 279 27.77 40.96 -13.05
N MET A 280 27.33 42.19 -13.36
CA MET A 280 26.20 42.82 -12.68
C MET A 280 24.91 42.05 -12.85
N GLU A 281 24.59 41.63 -14.07
CA GLU A 281 23.43 40.77 -14.37
C GLU A 281 23.38 39.53 -13.48
N LYS A 282 24.50 38.77 -13.43
CA LYS A 282 24.62 37.62 -12.54
C LYS A 282 24.36 37.94 -11.08
N LYS A 283 24.89 39.06 -10.59
CA LYS A 283 24.75 39.48 -9.19
C LYS A 283 23.34 39.97 -8.90
N TYR A 284 22.73 40.78 -9.77
CA TYR A 284 21.34 41.22 -9.62
C TYR A 284 20.31 40.08 -9.69
N ILE A 285 20.63 38.98 -10.34
CA ILE A 285 19.80 37.76 -10.33
C ILE A 285 20.03 36.95 -9.04
N SER A 286 21.31 36.72 -8.64
CA SER A 286 21.63 35.79 -7.55
C SER A 286 21.44 36.37 -6.16
N VAL A 287 21.83 37.64 -5.92
CA VAL A 287 21.80 38.25 -4.57
C VAL A 287 20.39 38.38 -4.00
N PRO A 288 19.40 38.94 -4.72
CA PRO A 288 18.04 39.01 -4.20
C PRO A 288 17.43 37.62 -3.94
N MET A 289 17.77 36.61 -4.74
CA MET A 289 17.26 35.24 -4.54
C MET A 289 17.85 34.61 -3.27
N ILE A 290 19.15 34.81 -3.00
CA ILE A 290 19.78 34.33 -1.75
C ILE A 290 19.16 35.04 -0.56
N MET A 291 19.09 36.39 -0.56
CA MET A 291 18.52 37.19 0.53
C MET A 291 17.05 36.79 0.80
N ALA A 292 16.24 36.60 -0.24
CA ALA A 292 14.86 36.23 -0.07
C ALA A 292 14.70 34.80 0.51
N LYS A 293 15.58 33.86 0.13
CA LYS A 293 15.63 32.53 0.76
C LYS A 293 16.03 32.60 2.23
N ASP A 294 17.07 33.41 2.58
CA ASP A 294 17.54 33.55 3.94
C ASP A 294 16.48 34.20 4.86
N ILE A 295 15.80 35.24 4.39
CA ILE A 295 14.71 35.91 5.15
C ILE A 295 13.58 34.92 5.42
N LEU A 296 13.17 34.09 4.43
CA LEU A 296 12.03 33.18 4.55
C LEU A 296 12.32 31.93 5.36
N VAL A 297 13.58 31.49 5.37
CA VAL A 297 14.01 30.36 6.21
C VAL A 297 14.15 30.82 7.68
N ASN A 298 14.57 32.04 7.91
CA ASN A 298 14.82 32.59 9.26
C ASN A 298 13.63 33.38 9.86
N SER A 299 12.55 33.60 9.08
CA SER A 299 11.31 34.19 9.61
C SER A 299 10.43 33.10 10.18
N ASN A 300 10.54 32.86 11.48
CA ASN A 300 9.62 32.04 12.27
C ASN A 300 8.29 32.78 12.50
#